data_f6b30a035af22ccfe27399639c9671fa
#
_entry.id   f6b30a035af22ccfe27399639c9671fa
#
_cell.length_a   1.000
_cell.length_b   1.000
_cell.length_c   1.000
_cell.angle_alpha   90.00
_cell.angle_beta   90.00
_cell.angle_gamma   90.00
#
_symmetry.space_group_name_H-M   'P 1'
#
loop_
_entity.id
_entity.type
_entity.pdbx_description
1 polymer ?
#
loop_
_entity_poly.entity_id
_entity_poly.type
_entity_poly.pdbx_seq_one_letter_code
_entity_poly.pdbx_strand_id
1 'polypeptide(L)'
;MSVKALFDLTGQVALITGGSRGLGLQMAEALGELGAKLAITARKADELAEAKTHLEGLGYEVLTVVNDLQKIDQIPAMVDQVVSHYGTIDILVNNAGATWGAKAEEYPDEAWHKVMGLNVD
;
A
#
# COMPACT_ATOMS: atom_id res chain seq x y z
N MET A 1 26.21 -11.85 -7.89
CA MET A 1 24.80 -11.51 -7.63
C MET A 1 24.57 -10.01 -7.86
N SER A 2 23.56 -9.65 -8.64
CA SER A 2 23.27 -8.24 -8.89
C SER A 2 22.54 -7.62 -7.70
N VAL A 3 22.62 -6.29 -7.59
CA VAL A 3 21.86 -5.56 -6.57
C VAL A 3 20.35 -5.81 -6.72
N LYS A 4 19.88 -5.90 -7.96
CA LYS A 4 18.47 -6.17 -8.24
C LYS A 4 18.03 -7.53 -7.67
N ALA A 5 18.87 -8.53 -7.74
CA ALA A 5 18.54 -9.85 -7.20
C ALA A 5 18.40 -9.83 -5.68
N LEU A 6 19.15 -8.95 -4.98
CA LEU A 6 19.05 -8.80 -3.54
C LEU A 6 17.75 -8.14 -3.11
N PHE A 7 17.14 -7.36 -3.98
CA PHE A 7 15.91 -6.60 -3.70
C PHE A 7 14.74 -7.06 -4.55
N ASP A 8 14.76 -8.32 -4.98
CA ASP A 8 13.67 -8.88 -5.77
C ASP A 8 12.44 -9.09 -4.88
N LEU A 9 11.36 -8.39 -5.21
CA LEU A 9 10.10 -8.44 -4.48
C LEU A 9 9.01 -9.19 -5.24
N THR A 10 9.40 -9.96 -6.24
CA THR A 10 8.44 -10.73 -7.05
C THR A 10 7.55 -11.59 -6.16
N GLY A 11 6.24 -11.43 -6.35
CA GLY A 11 5.25 -12.17 -5.56
C GLY A 11 4.88 -11.52 -4.24
N GLN A 12 5.60 -10.49 -3.80
CA GLN A 12 5.24 -9.77 -2.58
C GLN A 12 4.22 -8.69 -2.87
N VAL A 13 3.41 -8.37 -1.87
CA VAL A 13 2.35 -7.38 -1.96
C VAL A 13 2.72 -6.17 -1.12
N ALA A 14 2.76 -5.01 -1.75
CA ALA A 14 3.08 -3.74 -1.09
C ALA A 14 1.83 -2.86 -1.05
N LEU A 15 1.48 -2.40 0.15
CA LEU A 15 0.41 -1.43 0.36
C LEU A 15 1.04 -0.06 0.63
N ILE A 16 0.72 0.91 -0.22
CA ILE A 16 1.24 2.28 -0.09
C ILE A 16 0.07 3.21 0.19
N THR A 17 0.04 3.78 1.39
CA THR A 17 -0.96 4.78 1.73
C THR A 17 -0.57 6.12 1.13
N GLY A 18 -1.53 6.84 0.56
CA GLY A 18 -1.23 8.08 -0.14
C GLY A 18 -0.43 7.87 -1.40
N GLY A 19 -0.64 6.75 -2.09
CA GLY A 19 0.16 6.34 -3.25
C GLY A 19 -0.23 6.98 -4.57
N SER A 20 -1.20 7.89 -4.59
CA SER A 20 -1.74 8.42 -5.84
C SER A 20 -0.89 9.54 -6.46
N ARG A 21 0.00 10.15 -5.70
CA ARG A 21 0.85 11.25 -6.21
C ARG A 21 2.07 11.44 -5.32
N GLY A 22 2.99 12.29 -5.79
CA GLY A 22 4.17 12.70 -5.05
C GLY A 22 5.06 11.54 -4.65
N LEU A 23 5.58 11.60 -3.43
CA LEU A 23 6.51 10.59 -2.92
C LEU A 23 5.88 9.19 -2.88
N GLY A 24 4.60 9.10 -2.50
CA GLY A 24 3.91 7.82 -2.46
C GLY A 24 3.85 7.14 -3.83
N LEU A 25 3.58 7.91 -4.88
CA LEU A 25 3.57 7.37 -6.24
C LEU A 25 4.99 6.93 -6.67
N GLN A 26 6.02 7.70 -6.31
CA GLN A 26 7.40 7.32 -6.60
C GLN A 26 7.79 6.02 -5.89
N MET A 27 7.33 5.84 -4.65
CA MET A 27 7.57 4.60 -3.92
C MET A 27 6.86 3.42 -4.57
N ALA A 28 5.63 3.63 -5.05
CA ALA A 28 4.90 2.59 -5.77
C ALA A 28 5.65 2.18 -7.05
N GLU A 29 6.18 3.14 -7.80
CA GLU A 29 6.97 2.84 -8.99
C GLU A 29 8.20 2.02 -8.64
N ALA A 30 8.92 2.39 -7.59
CA ALA A 30 10.14 1.69 -7.19
C ALA A 30 9.84 0.25 -6.77
N LEU A 31 8.79 0.05 -5.98
CA LEU A 31 8.41 -1.30 -5.54
C LEU A 31 7.90 -2.15 -6.69
N GLY A 32 7.14 -1.56 -7.62
CA GLY A 32 6.69 -2.26 -8.82
C GLY A 32 7.85 -2.68 -9.71
N GLU A 33 8.86 -1.81 -9.84
CA GLU A 33 10.07 -2.14 -10.60
C GLU A 33 10.80 -3.34 -10.01
N LEU A 34 10.74 -3.51 -8.69
CA LEU A 34 11.34 -4.66 -8.01
C LEU A 34 10.45 -5.90 -8.05
N GLY A 35 9.29 -5.83 -8.66
CA GLY A 35 8.42 -6.98 -8.88
C GLY A 35 7.23 -7.11 -7.96
N ALA A 36 7.04 -6.17 -7.02
CA ALA A 36 5.93 -6.24 -6.09
C ALA A 36 4.59 -5.99 -6.77
N LYS A 37 3.55 -6.65 -6.28
CA LYS A 37 2.18 -6.31 -6.58
C LYS A 37 1.79 -5.12 -5.71
N LEU A 38 1.09 -4.16 -6.28
CA LEU A 38 0.84 -2.88 -5.61
C LEU A 38 -0.62 -2.74 -5.18
N ALA A 39 -0.81 -2.20 -3.98
CA ALA A 39 -2.10 -1.69 -3.54
C ALA A 39 -1.85 -0.25 -3.10
N ILE A 40 -2.58 0.70 -3.66
CA ILE A 40 -2.45 2.10 -3.32
C ILE A 40 -3.77 2.64 -2.82
N THR A 41 -3.71 3.50 -1.81
CA THR A 41 -4.89 4.14 -1.24
C THR A 41 -4.78 5.64 -1.31
N ALA A 42 -5.90 6.31 -1.46
CA ALA A 42 -5.99 7.77 -1.38
C ALA A 42 -7.45 8.15 -1.16
N ARG A 43 -7.70 9.41 -0.83
CA ARG A 43 -9.05 9.90 -0.60
C ARG A 43 -9.83 10.14 -1.89
N LYS A 44 -9.15 10.46 -2.97
CA LYS A 44 -9.78 10.87 -4.22
C LYS A 44 -9.70 9.77 -5.27
N ALA A 45 -10.87 9.32 -5.70
CA ALA A 45 -10.96 8.24 -6.69
C ALA A 45 -10.33 8.62 -8.03
N ASP A 46 -10.46 9.87 -8.46
CA ASP A 46 -9.90 10.34 -9.72
C ASP A 46 -8.37 10.31 -9.73
N GLU A 47 -7.74 10.72 -8.62
CA GLU A 47 -6.29 10.64 -8.47
C GLU A 47 -5.80 9.20 -8.48
N LEU A 48 -6.55 8.31 -7.81
CA LEU A 48 -6.22 6.88 -7.82
C LEU A 48 -6.32 6.29 -9.21
N ALA A 49 -7.35 6.67 -9.98
CA ALA A 49 -7.51 6.18 -11.35
C ALA A 49 -6.35 6.61 -12.24
N GLU A 50 -5.89 7.85 -12.13
CA GLU A 50 -4.74 8.34 -12.87
C GLU A 50 -3.46 7.59 -12.48
N ALA A 51 -3.24 7.40 -11.18
CA ALA A 51 -2.08 6.67 -10.69
C ALA A 51 -2.09 5.22 -11.17
N LYS A 52 -3.24 4.57 -11.13
CA LYS A 52 -3.38 3.19 -11.62
C LYS A 52 -3.03 3.10 -13.10
N THR A 53 -3.57 4.01 -13.91
CA THR A 53 -3.27 4.04 -15.34
C THR A 53 -1.77 4.20 -15.57
N HIS A 54 -1.14 5.10 -14.85
CA HIS A 54 0.30 5.34 -14.96
C HIS A 54 1.10 4.09 -14.61
N LEU A 55 0.80 3.47 -13.47
CA LEU A 55 1.54 2.30 -12.99
C LEU A 55 1.30 1.08 -13.87
N GLU A 56 0.08 0.88 -14.33
CA GLU A 56 -0.23 -0.22 -15.24
C GLU A 56 0.45 -0.03 -16.60
N GLY A 57 0.59 1.23 -17.02
CA GLY A 57 1.35 1.56 -18.23
C GLY A 57 2.81 1.19 -18.13
N LEU A 58 3.36 1.11 -16.91
CA LEU A 58 4.72 0.64 -16.68
C LEU A 58 4.81 -0.88 -16.53
N GLY A 59 3.67 -1.58 -16.61
CA GLY A 59 3.63 -3.03 -16.54
C GLY A 59 3.39 -3.60 -15.15
N TYR A 60 2.99 -2.77 -14.18
CA TYR A 60 2.79 -3.23 -12.79
C TYR A 60 1.34 -3.61 -12.53
N GLU A 61 1.15 -4.54 -11.60
CA GLU A 61 -0.18 -4.94 -11.14
C GLU A 61 -0.59 -4.05 -9.98
N VAL A 62 -1.75 -3.40 -10.07
CA VAL A 62 -2.17 -2.37 -9.13
C VAL A 62 -3.63 -2.55 -8.70
N LEU A 63 -3.85 -2.58 -7.40
CA LEU A 63 -5.18 -2.47 -6.79
C LEU A 63 -5.31 -1.06 -6.20
N THR A 64 -6.43 -0.40 -6.44
CA THR A 64 -6.71 0.90 -5.82
C THR A 64 -7.84 0.78 -4.82
N VAL A 65 -7.69 1.46 -3.68
CA VAL A 65 -8.73 1.51 -2.64
C VAL A 65 -8.93 2.95 -2.22
N VAL A 66 -10.14 3.47 -2.38
CA VAL A 66 -10.50 4.80 -1.88
C VAL A 66 -10.64 4.69 -0.37
N ASN A 67 -9.85 5.47 0.36
CA ASN A 67 -9.83 5.41 1.80
C ASN A 67 -9.35 6.73 2.38
N ASP A 68 -10.03 7.19 3.44
CA ASP A 68 -9.59 8.35 4.22
C ASP A 68 -9.00 7.83 5.54
N LEU A 69 -7.69 7.89 5.68
CA LEU A 69 -6.99 7.38 6.86
C LEU A 69 -7.26 8.20 8.11
N GLN A 70 -7.87 9.38 7.99
CA GLN A 70 -8.34 10.13 9.15
C GLN A 70 -9.59 9.48 9.75
N LYS A 71 -10.26 8.62 8.99
CA LYS A 71 -11.41 7.86 9.45
C LYS A 71 -10.94 6.46 9.83
N ILE A 72 -10.61 6.28 11.09
CA ILE A 72 -10.02 5.04 11.61
C ILE A 72 -10.91 3.83 11.30
N ASP A 73 -12.21 4.00 11.35
CA ASP A 73 -13.16 2.93 11.09
C ASP A 73 -13.11 2.38 9.67
N GLN A 74 -12.51 3.11 8.73
CA GLN A 74 -12.36 2.65 7.35
C GLN A 74 -11.12 1.76 7.13
N ILE A 75 -10.17 1.78 8.07
CA ILE A 75 -8.91 1.05 7.88
C ILE A 75 -9.09 -0.48 7.85
N PRO A 76 -9.92 -1.09 8.72
CA PRO A 76 -10.14 -2.55 8.62
C PRO A 76 -10.70 -2.98 7.27
N ALA A 77 -11.64 -2.22 6.73
CA ALA A 77 -12.22 -2.53 5.42
C ALA A 77 -11.18 -2.41 4.30
N MET A 78 -10.31 -1.41 4.40
CA MET A 78 -9.21 -1.23 3.44
C MET A 78 -8.26 -2.44 3.47
N VAL A 79 -7.83 -2.84 4.66
CA VAL A 79 -6.95 -4.00 4.83
C VAL A 79 -7.62 -5.25 4.29
N ASP A 80 -8.89 -5.46 4.60
CA ASP A 80 -9.63 -6.62 4.13
C ASP A 80 -9.75 -6.66 2.61
N GLN A 81 -9.94 -5.52 1.96
CA GLN A 81 -9.98 -5.46 0.50
C GLN A 81 -8.65 -5.89 -0.11
N VAL A 82 -7.53 -5.42 0.43
CA VAL A 82 -6.22 -5.78 -0.08
C VAL A 82 -5.93 -7.26 0.14
N VAL A 83 -6.20 -7.76 1.34
CA VAL A 83 -5.96 -9.16 1.67
C VAL A 83 -6.89 -10.09 0.88
N SER A 84 -8.14 -9.69 0.67
CA SER A 84 -9.06 -10.48 -0.15
C SER A 84 -8.62 -10.57 -1.61
N HIS A 85 -8.01 -9.51 -2.12
CA HIS A 85 -7.57 -9.46 -3.50
C HIS A 85 -6.23 -10.20 -3.72
N TYR A 86 -5.25 -9.96 -2.85
CA TYR A 86 -3.90 -10.48 -3.01
C TYR A 86 -3.53 -11.62 -2.05
N GLY A 87 -4.31 -11.84 -1.02
CA GLY A 87 -4.06 -12.89 -0.02
C GLY A 87 -3.18 -12.46 1.14
N THR A 88 -2.43 -11.39 1.01
CA THR A 88 -1.47 -10.96 2.04
C THR A 88 -1.12 -9.48 1.86
N ILE A 89 -0.45 -8.92 2.86
CA ILE A 89 0.27 -7.65 2.75
C ILE A 89 1.65 -7.92 3.32
N ASP A 90 2.67 -7.83 2.49
CA ASP A 90 4.05 -8.12 2.89
C ASP A 90 4.82 -6.85 3.25
N ILE A 91 4.46 -5.73 2.63
CA ILE A 91 5.17 -4.46 2.81
C ILE A 91 4.12 -3.37 3.00
N LEU A 92 4.30 -2.56 4.04
CA LEU A 92 3.47 -1.38 4.26
C LEU A 92 4.33 -0.13 4.16
N VAL A 93 3.95 0.78 3.25
CA VAL A 93 4.56 2.11 3.17
C VAL A 93 3.52 3.11 3.63
N ASN A 94 3.70 3.65 4.82
CA ASN A 94 2.79 4.67 5.35
C ASN A 94 3.26 6.05 4.94
N ASN A 95 2.74 6.53 3.81
CA ASN A 95 3.06 7.85 3.27
C ASN A 95 2.00 8.89 3.65
N ALA A 96 0.92 8.49 4.31
CA ALA A 96 -0.16 9.41 4.66
C ALA A 96 0.17 10.27 5.88
N GLY A 97 1.27 9.99 6.56
CA GLY A 97 1.82 10.89 7.57
C GLY A 97 1.49 10.52 9.01
N ALA A 98 1.89 11.42 9.90
CA ALA A 98 1.87 11.19 11.35
C ALA A 98 0.46 11.01 11.94
N THR A 99 -0.54 11.61 11.32
CA THR A 99 -1.92 11.52 11.81
C THR A 99 -2.40 10.07 11.89
N TRP A 100 -2.08 9.29 10.86
CA TRP A 100 -2.44 7.89 10.84
C TRP A 100 -1.71 7.10 11.95
N GLY A 101 -0.41 7.34 12.08
CA GLY A 101 0.39 6.70 13.12
C GLY A 101 -0.08 7.02 14.53
N ALA A 102 -0.41 8.28 14.79
CA ALA A 102 -0.89 8.69 16.10
C ALA A 102 -2.21 8.03 16.47
N LYS A 103 -3.12 7.90 15.51
CA LYS A 103 -4.43 7.30 15.76
C LYS A 103 -4.39 5.78 15.77
N ALA A 104 -3.33 5.17 15.29
CA ALA A 104 -3.19 3.73 15.25
C ALA A 104 -3.21 3.11 16.65
N GLU A 105 -2.86 3.85 17.69
CA GLU A 105 -2.91 3.37 19.06
C GLU A 105 -4.34 3.06 19.53
N GLU A 106 -5.34 3.69 18.90
CA GLU A 106 -6.75 3.48 19.21
C GLU A 106 -7.36 2.40 18.32
N TYR A 107 -6.56 1.80 17.47
CA TYR A 107 -7.01 0.87 16.46
C TYR A 107 -7.25 -0.52 17.05
N PRO A 108 -8.26 -1.27 16.57
CA PRO A 108 -8.44 -2.64 17.06
C PRO A 108 -7.17 -3.46 16.84
N ASP A 109 -6.67 -4.05 17.92
CA ASP A 109 -5.40 -4.80 17.91
C ASP A 109 -5.31 -5.81 16.78
N GLU A 110 -6.38 -6.54 16.55
CA GLU A 110 -6.40 -7.59 15.53
C GLU A 110 -6.08 -7.06 14.14
N ALA A 111 -6.72 -5.96 13.74
CA ALA A 111 -6.48 -5.37 12.42
C ALA A 111 -5.09 -4.77 12.34
N TRP A 112 -4.64 -4.12 13.42
CA TRP A 112 -3.32 -3.52 13.48
C TRP A 112 -2.22 -4.56 13.37
N HIS A 113 -2.34 -5.66 14.11
CA HIS A 113 -1.38 -6.75 14.04
C HIS A 113 -1.32 -7.41 12.67
N LYS A 114 -2.46 -7.50 11.99
CA LYS A 114 -2.52 -8.07 10.66
C LYS A 114 -1.66 -7.31 9.67
N VAL A 115 -1.60 -5.98 9.80
CA VAL A 115 -0.79 -5.12 8.94
C VAL A 115 0.64 -5.00 9.46
N MET A 116 0.80 -4.62 10.71
CA MET A 116 2.12 -4.31 11.27
C MET A 116 2.97 -5.54 11.51
N GLY A 117 2.36 -6.66 11.81
CA GLY A 117 3.08 -7.91 12.01
C GLY A 117 3.79 -8.39 10.76
N LEU A 118 3.33 -7.98 9.59
CA LEU A 118 3.95 -8.35 8.31
C LEU A 118 5.12 -7.45 7.95
N ASN A 119 5.29 -6.32 8.59
CA ASN A 119 6.22 -5.27 8.17
C ASN A 119 7.31 -4.92 9.18
N VAL A 120 7.19 -5.40 10.40
CA VAL A 120 8.12 -5.01 11.47
C VAL A 120 9.45 -5.72 11.35
N ASP A 121 9.46 -6.81 10.67
CA ASP A 121 10.69 -7.56 10.42
C ASP A 121 11.43 -7.01 9.19
#